data_c23a50c2a2e601ed01a3c649f7e1c754
#
_entry.id   c23a50c2a2e601ed01a3c649f7e1c754
#
_cell.length_a   1.000
_cell.length_b   1.000
_cell.length_c   1.000
_cell.angle_alpha   90.00
_cell.angle_beta   90.00
_cell.angle_gamma   90.00
#
_symmetry.space_group_name_H-M   'P 1'
#
loop_
_entity.id
_entity.type
_entity.pdbx_description
1 polymer ?
#
loop_
_entity_poly.entity_id
_entity_poly.type
_entity_poly.pdbx_seq_one_letter_code
_entity_poly.pdbx_strand_id
1 'polypeptide(L)'
;MKKLIWLNVSLLILFGCSSEPTDLFLEKGTDFPDQESWGVTIILTDSSIERARVSSGHLEKYNQKKHILLDDKVQVDFFDKKQTHVAVLNSYKAEVDQKTNNMIAIGNVVAISDSGITLFTDTLYWDAKNEKMSTLDSVMITTLDEDTLYGIGFESDSD
;
A
#
# COMPACT_ATOMS: atom_id res chain seq x y z
N MET A 1 -18.24 -17.91 -66.59
CA MET A 1 -17.85 -16.55 -66.14
C MET A 1 -18.34 -16.22 -64.70
N LYS A 2 -19.56 -16.60 -64.26
CA LYS A 2 -20.03 -16.31 -62.91
C LYS A 2 -19.25 -17.00 -61.79
N LYS A 3 -18.72 -18.20 -61.98
CA LYS A 3 -17.91 -18.93 -60.97
C LYS A 3 -16.53 -18.34 -60.75
N LEU A 4 -15.94 -17.67 -61.75
CA LEU A 4 -14.62 -17.04 -61.65
C LEU A 4 -14.67 -15.76 -60.85
N ILE A 5 -15.77 -15.04 -60.87
CA ILE A 5 -16.01 -13.81 -60.10
C ILE A 5 -16.10 -14.14 -58.61
N TRP A 6 -16.76 -15.24 -58.22
CA TRP A 6 -16.89 -15.68 -56.84
C TRP A 6 -15.54 -16.08 -56.22
N LEU A 7 -14.64 -16.66 -57.01
CA LEU A 7 -13.29 -17.04 -56.55
C LEU A 7 -12.42 -15.81 -56.23
N ASN A 8 -12.57 -14.76 -57.02
CA ASN A 8 -11.83 -13.50 -56.77
C ASN A 8 -12.35 -12.71 -55.58
N VAL A 9 -13.65 -12.76 -55.28
CA VAL A 9 -14.22 -12.10 -54.10
C VAL A 9 -13.79 -12.81 -52.81
N SER A 10 -13.66 -14.15 -52.84
CA SER A 10 -13.18 -14.93 -51.70
C SER A 10 -11.73 -14.68 -51.34
N LEU A 11 -10.88 -14.31 -52.34
CA LEU A 11 -9.45 -14.04 -52.12
C LEU A 11 -9.19 -12.65 -51.52
N LEU A 12 -10.12 -11.69 -51.67
CA LEU A 12 -9.96 -10.33 -51.14
C LEU A 12 -10.22 -10.23 -49.64
N ILE A 13 -10.82 -11.25 -49.00
CA ILE A 13 -11.13 -11.25 -47.56
C ILE A 13 -9.93 -11.68 -46.69
N LEU A 14 -8.84 -12.18 -47.29
CA LEU A 14 -7.66 -12.66 -46.59
C LEU A 14 -6.58 -11.59 -46.31
N PHE A 15 -6.78 -10.35 -46.77
CA PHE A 15 -5.93 -9.23 -46.34
C PHE A 15 -6.49 -8.63 -45.02
N GLY A 16 -6.59 -9.45 -43.99
CA GLY A 16 -6.80 -9.02 -42.64
C GLY A 16 -5.59 -8.21 -42.19
N CYS A 17 -5.85 -7.00 -41.77
CA CYS A 17 -4.92 -6.05 -41.18
C CYS A 17 -4.09 -6.72 -40.07
N SER A 18 -2.81 -7.01 -40.33
CA SER A 18 -1.83 -7.22 -39.29
C SER A 18 -1.42 -5.83 -38.79
N SER A 19 -2.11 -5.33 -37.79
CA SER A 19 -1.54 -4.28 -36.96
C SER A 19 -0.36 -4.89 -36.20
N GLU A 20 0.85 -4.63 -36.70
CA GLU A 20 2.03 -4.84 -35.87
C GLU A 20 1.80 -4.07 -34.57
N PRO A 21 2.01 -4.69 -33.39
CA PRO A 21 2.08 -3.93 -32.18
C PRO A 21 3.23 -2.95 -32.36
N THR A 22 2.93 -1.67 -32.44
CA THR A 22 3.93 -0.64 -32.29
C THR A 22 4.48 -0.84 -30.88
N ASP A 23 5.60 -1.55 -30.76
CA ASP A 23 6.43 -1.50 -29.57
C ASP A 23 6.82 -0.03 -29.40
N LEU A 24 5.98 0.71 -28.72
CA LEU A 24 6.40 1.91 -28.04
C LEU A 24 7.50 1.44 -27.12
N PHE A 25 8.74 1.62 -27.55
CA PHE A 25 9.92 1.54 -26.71
C PHE A 25 9.75 2.59 -25.61
N LEU A 26 8.95 2.27 -24.62
CA LEU A 26 9.06 2.90 -23.32
C LEU A 26 10.46 2.54 -22.88
N GLU A 27 11.33 3.54 -22.87
CA GLU A 27 12.68 3.40 -22.36
C GLU A 27 12.59 2.64 -21.02
N LYS A 28 13.31 1.52 -20.95
CA LYS A 28 13.40 0.65 -19.78
C LYS A 28 14.15 1.38 -18.69
N GLY A 29 13.57 2.47 -18.19
CA GLY A 29 14.17 3.41 -17.26
C GLY A 29 13.18 4.38 -16.61
N THR A 30 11.94 4.41 -17.06
CA THR A 30 10.91 5.21 -16.40
C THR A 30 10.33 4.41 -15.24
N ASP A 31 10.47 4.96 -14.08
CA ASP A 31 10.04 4.40 -12.79
C ASP A 31 8.51 4.57 -12.63
N PHE A 32 7.76 4.14 -13.66
CA PHE A 32 6.30 4.17 -13.62
C PHE A 32 5.76 3.00 -12.81
N PRO A 33 4.70 3.21 -12.01
CA PRO A 33 4.03 2.12 -11.34
C PRO A 33 3.38 1.15 -12.34
N ASP A 34 3.38 -0.14 -12.01
CA ASP A 34 2.65 -1.15 -12.78
C ASP A 34 1.14 -1.04 -12.56
N GLN A 35 0.74 -0.48 -11.43
CA GLN A 35 -0.65 -0.21 -11.07
C GLN A 35 -0.73 1.08 -10.28
N GLU A 36 -1.71 1.91 -10.60
CA GLU A 36 -2.05 3.13 -9.89
C GLU A 36 -3.55 3.13 -9.57
N SER A 37 -3.93 3.57 -8.39
CA SER A 37 -5.33 3.54 -7.91
C SER A 37 -5.60 4.70 -6.96
N TRP A 38 -6.84 5.20 -6.96
CA TRP A 38 -7.28 6.28 -6.09
C TRP A 38 -8.43 5.84 -5.19
N GLY A 39 -8.45 6.38 -3.96
CA GLY A 39 -9.49 6.09 -2.98
C GLY A 39 -9.52 4.61 -2.62
N VAL A 40 -8.37 4.05 -2.22
CA VAL A 40 -8.20 2.62 -1.98
C VAL A 40 -8.49 2.25 -0.53
N THR A 41 -8.99 1.03 -0.34
CA THR A 41 -9.05 0.36 0.97
C THR A 41 -8.48 -1.04 0.81
N ILE A 42 -7.49 -1.36 1.65
CA ILE A 42 -6.82 -2.67 1.68
C ILE A 42 -7.12 -3.32 3.02
N ILE A 43 -7.63 -4.54 3.01
CA ILE A 43 -7.89 -5.33 4.22
C ILE A 43 -6.78 -6.37 4.36
N LEU A 44 -6.03 -6.28 5.45
CA LEU A 44 -4.98 -7.24 5.79
C LEU A 44 -5.56 -8.26 6.76
N THR A 45 -5.44 -9.54 6.40
CA THR A 45 -5.98 -10.65 7.18
C THR A 45 -4.88 -11.62 7.57
N ASP A 46 -4.99 -12.18 8.77
CA ASP A 46 -4.27 -13.36 9.22
C ASP A 46 -5.28 -14.47 9.52
N SER A 47 -5.09 -15.64 8.88
CA SER A 47 -5.98 -16.80 9.06
C SER A 47 -7.46 -16.45 8.85
N SER A 48 -7.77 -15.60 7.85
CA SER A 48 -9.12 -15.08 7.54
C SER A 48 -9.71 -14.11 8.59
N ILE A 49 -8.91 -13.67 9.56
CA ILE A 49 -9.29 -12.67 10.56
C ILE A 49 -8.69 -11.33 10.11
N GLU A 50 -9.50 -10.28 10.05
CA GLU A 50 -9.02 -8.92 9.75
C GLU A 50 -8.11 -8.46 10.88
N ARG A 51 -6.88 -8.03 10.52
CA ARG A 51 -5.86 -7.55 11.45
C ARG A 51 -5.60 -6.06 11.28
N ALA A 52 -5.73 -5.58 10.04
CA ALA A 52 -5.63 -4.16 9.76
C ALA A 52 -6.43 -3.79 8.52
N ARG A 53 -6.91 -2.55 8.50
CA ARG A 53 -7.56 -1.91 7.35
C ARG A 53 -6.81 -0.64 7.02
N VAL A 54 -6.23 -0.60 5.82
CA VAL A 54 -5.48 0.55 5.31
C VAL A 54 -6.34 1.31 4.33
N SER A 55 -6.51 2.61 4.55
CA SER A 55 -7.18 3.53 3.63
C SER A 55 -6.18 4.57 3.14
N SER A 56 -6.21 4.90 1.85
CA SER A 56 -5.33 5.91 1.24
C SER A 56 -6.03 6.60 0.08
N GLY A 57 -5.74 7.88 -0.13
CA GLY A 57 -6.23 8.62 -1.28
C GLY A 57 -5.62 8.13 -2.59
N HIS A 58 -4.36 7.69 -2.57
CA HIS A 58 -3.63 7.25 -3.74
C HIS A 58 -2.70 6.07 -3.42
N LEU A 59 -2.53 5.17 -4.40
CA LEU A 59 -1.68 3.97 -4.33
C LEU A 59 -0.92 3.80 -5.63
N GLU A 60 0.37 3.53 -5.52
CA GLU A 60 1.24 3.08 -6.60
C GLU A 60 1.85 1.72 -6.27
N LYS A 61 1.82 0.79 -7.22
CA LYS A 61 2.38 -0.54 -7.06
C LYS A 61 3.45 -0.83 -8.09
N TYR A 62 4.60 -1.30 -7.62
CA TYR A 62 5.78 -1.64 -8.40
C TYR A 62 6.08 -3.13 -8.28
N ASN A 63 5.61 -3.93 -9.25
CA ASN A 63 5.70 -5.40 -9.19
C ASN A 63 7.13 -5.91 -9.22
N GLN A 64 8.01 -5.29 -10.01
CA GLN A 64 9.42 -5.67 -10.09
C GLN A 64 10.16 -5.42 -8.78
N LYS A 65 9.90 -4.28 -8.14
CA LYS A 65 10.48 -3.89 -6.86
C LYS A 65 9.81 -4.59 -5.66
N LYS A 66 8.63 -5.21 -5.89
CA LYS A 66 7.78 -5.75 -4.82
C LYS A 66 7.43 -4.70 -3.76
N HIS A 67 7.08 -3.52 -4.22
CA HIS A 67 6.90 -2.34 -3.39
C HIS A 67 5.55 -1.67 -3.69
N ILE A 68 4.90 -1.18 -2.64
CA ILE A 68 3.67 -0.38 -2.73
C ILE A 68 3.94 0.93 -2.01
N LEU A 69 3.60 2.04 -2.66
CA LEU A 69 3.54 3.37 -2.07
C LEU A 69 2.08 3.73 -1.85
N LEU A 70 1.81 4.33 -0.71
CA LEU A 70 0.52 4.89 -0.33
C LEU A 70 0.72 6.35 0.03
N ASP A 71 -0.12 7.24 -0.46
CA ASP A 71 -0.10 8.65 -0.09
C ASP A 71 -1.50 9.28 -0.10
N ASP A 72 -1.55 10.61 0.06
CA ASP A 72 -2.80 11.35 0.22
C ASP A 72 -3.66 10.82 1.37
N LYS A 73 -3.16 11.02 2.60
CA LYS A 73 -3.81 10.67 3.87
C LYS A 73 -3.93 9.15 4.07
N VAL A 74 -2.86 8.55 4.51
CA VAL A 74 -2.88 7.15 4.91
C VAL A 74 -3.45 7.01 6.32
N GLN A 75 -4.44 6.14 6.47
CA GLN A 75 -4.99 5.71 7.75
C GLN A 75 -4.94 4.20 7.86
N VAL A 76 -4.52 3.69 9.00
CA VAL A 76 -4.49 2.26 9.30
C VAL A 76 -5.28 2.02 10.58
N ASP A 77 -6.37 1.27 10.50
CA ASP A 77 -7.13 0.79 11.64
C ASP A 77 -6.64 -0.61 12.00
N PHE A 78 -6.28 -0.85 13.26
CA PHE A 78 -5.78 -2.14 13.74
C PHE A 78 -6.84 -2.87 14.56
N PHE A 79 -6.86 -4.21 14.45
CA PHE A 79 -7.82 -5.07 15.12
C PHE A 79 -7.11 -6.23 15.81
N ASP A 80 -7.61 -6.60 17.00
CA ASP A 80 -7.16 -7.78 17.74
C ASP A 80 -7.67 -9.10 17.12
N LYS A 81 -7.31 -10.23 17.71
CA LYS A 81 -7.76 -11.57 17.27
C LYS A 81 -9.27 -11.79 17.42
N LYS A 82 -9.96 -10.94 18.19
CA LYS A 82 -11.42 -10.96 18.37
C LYS A 82 -12.13 -9.98 17.45
N GLN A 83 -11.39 -9.33 16.55
CA GLN A 83 -11.87 -8.29 15.64
C GLN A 83 -12.37 -7.03 16.35
N THR A 84 -11.85 -6.77 17.56
CA THR A 84 -12.07 -5.51 18.26
C THR A 84 -11.05 -4.49 17.73
N HIS A 85 -11.49 -3.27 17.43
CA HIS A 85 -10.58 -2.19 17.10
C HIS A 85 -9.70 -1.88 18.30
N VAL A 86 -8.41 -1.67 18.10
CA VAL A 86 -7.44 -1.45 19.19
C VAL A 86 -6.60 -0.19 19.00
N ALA A 87 -6.41 0.27 17.77
CA ALA A 87 -5.65 1.48 17.49
C ALA A 87 -5.91 2.01 16.07
N VAL A 88 -5.65 3.30 15.87
CA VAL A 88 -5.59 3.93 14.56
C VAL A 88 -4.24 4.63 14.38
N LEU A 89 -3.66 4.51 13.18
CA LEU A 89 -2.46 5.23 12.77
C LEU A 89 -2.80 6.14 11.60
N ASN A 90 -2.31 7.37 11.63
CA ASN A 90 -2.40 8.31 10.53
C ASN A 90 -1.00 8.75 10.11
N SER A 91 -0.77 8.94 8.80
CA SER A 91 0.47 9.46 8.25
C SER A 91 0.24 10.13 6.90
N TYR A 92 1.24 10.87 6.40
CA TYR A 92 1.15 11.42 5.04
C TYR A 92 1.34 10.35 3.99
N LYS A 93 2.25 9.41 4.22
CA LYS A 93 2.63 8.34 3.31
C LYS A 93 2.85 7.03 4.06
N ALA A 94 2.78 5.92 3.33
CA ALA A 94 3.29 4.64 3.78
C ALA A 94 3.93 3.86 2.63
N GLU A 95 4.89 3.02 2.98
CA GLU A 95 5.54 2.11 2.06
C GLU A 95 5.38 0.67 2.56
N VAL A 96 5.13 -0.26 1.66
CA VAL A 96 4.95 -1.67 1.99
C VAL A 96 5.88 -2.51 1.13
N ASP A 97 6.73 -3.32 1.78
CA ASP A 97 7.50 -4.37 1.12
C ASP A 97 6.63 -5.64 1.00
N GLN A 98 6.25 -5.99 -0.21
CA GLN A 98 5.39 -7.16 -0.49
C GLN A 98 6.08 -8.51 -0.26
N LYS A 99 7.41 -8.55 -0.07
CA LYS A 99 8.13 -9.80 0.22
C LYS A 99 8.08 -10.15 1.70
N THR A 100 8.19 -9.13 2.54
CA THR A 100 8.28 -9.27 3.99
C THR A 100 6.99 -8.89 4.69
N ASN A 101 6.10 -8.14 4.02
CA ASN A 101 4.93 -7.45 4.57
C ASN A 101 5.30 -6.39 5.62
N ASN A 102 6.57 -5.98 5.65
CA ASN A 102 6.99 -4.86 6.49
C ASN A 102 6.43 -3.57 5.94
N MET A 103 6.10 -2.65 6.83
CA MET A 103 5.59 -1.32 6.51
C MET A 103 6.42 -0.24 7.18
N ILE A 104 6.45 0.93 6.56
CA ILE A 104 6.90 2.18 7.18
C ILE A 104 5.85 3.25 6.92
N ALA A 105 5.35 3.87 7.99
CA ALA A 105 4.57 5.09 7.94
C ALA A 105 5.50 6.29 7.99
N ILE A 106 5.26 7.30 7.16
CA ILE A 106 6.18 8.42 6.94
C ILE A 106 5.42 9.75 6.98
N GLY A 107 5.95 10.68 7.75
CA GLY A 107 5.52 12.06 7.83
C GLY A 107 4.31 12.28 8.73
N ASN A 108 4.52 13.02 9.80
CA ASN A 108 3.51 13.35 10.80
C ASN A 108 2.71 12.13 11.27
N VAL A 109 3.45 11.10 11.67
CA VAL A 109 2.84 9.85 12.14
C VAL A 109 2.20 10.07 13.49
N VAL A 110 0.90 9.76 13.60
CA VAL A 110 0.11 9.81 14.83
C VAL A 110 -0.56 8.47 15.01
N ALA A 111 -0.15 7.72 16.04
CA ALA A 111 -0.76 6.45 16.40
C ALA A 111 -1.54 6.63 17.74
N ILE A 112 -2.81 6.28 17.73
CA ILE A 112 -3.73 6.45 18.86
C ILE A 112 -4.27 5.07 19.21
N SER A 113 -4.02 4.61 20.43
CA SER A 113 -4.62 3.39 20.94
C SER A 113 -6.00 3.68 21.56
N ASP A 114 -6.90 2.70 21.54
CA ASP A 114 -8.21 2.79 22.20
C ASP A 114 -8.08 2.91 23.72
N SER A 115 -6.91 2.57 24.28
CA SER A 115 -6.57 2.82 25.70
C SER A 115 -6.22 4.30 25.98
N GLY A 116 -6.19 5.17 24.95
CA GLY A 116 -5.97 6.60 25.07
C GLY A 116 -4.51 7.04 25.06
N ILE A 117 -3.58 6.15 24.75
CA ILE A 117 -2.17 6.52 24.51
C ILE A 117 -2.04 7.01 23.08
N THR A 118 -1.39 8.17 22.89
CA THR A 118 -1.07 8.71 21.57
C THR A 118 0.43 8.85 21.41
N LEU A 119 0.96 8.29 20.33
CA LEU A 119 2.36 8.41 19.89
C LEU A 119 2.43 9.37 18.71
N PHE A 120 3.36 10.32 18.75
CA PHE A 120 3.71 11.23 17.66
C PHE A 120 5.17 11.00 17.27
N THR A 121 5.45 10.85 15.97
CA THR A 121 6.80 10.68 15.43
C THR A 121 6.83 11.05 13.95
N ASP A 122 8.01 11.13 13.33
CA ASP A 122 8.12 11.37 11.89
C ASP A 122 8.04 10.09 11.07
N THR A 123 8.58 8.98 11.59
CA THR A 123 8.45 7.66 10.95
C THR A 123 8.08 6.60 11.97
N LEU A 124 7.38 5.55 11.51
CA LEU A 124 7.08 4.38 12.34
C LEU A 124 7.18 3.11 11.49
N TYR A 125 8.04 2.20 11.88
CA TYR A 125 8.25 0.90 11.28
C TYR A 125 7.35 -0.16 11.87
N TRP A 126 6.82 -1.02 11.01
CA TRP A 126 6.17 -2.27 11.35
C TRP A 126 6.99 -3.44 10.81
N ASP A 127 7.47 -4.32 11.69
CA ASP A 127 8.07 -5.61 11.35
C ASP A 127 6.99 -6.70 11.45
N ALA A 128 6.51 -7.16 10.31
CA ALA A 128 5.43 -8.13 10.24
C ALA A 128 5.82 -9.52 10.76
N LYS A 129 7.12 -9.88 10.70
CA LYS A 129 7.61 -11.18 11.17
C LYS A 129 7.68 -11.27 12.68
N ASN A 130 8.12 -10.19 13.33
CA ASN A 130 8.31 -10.12 14.76
C ASN A 130 7.13 -9.45 15.47
N GLU A 131 6.13 -8.96 14.72
CA GLU A 131 4.96 -8.23 15.22
C GLU A 131 5.34 -7.04 16.09
N LYS A 132 6.35 -6.24 15.64
CA LYS A 132 6.91 -5.12 16.40
C LYS A 132 6.74 -3.80 15.67
N MET A 133 6.42 -2.75 16.44
CA MET A 133 6.51 -1.36 16.00
C MET A 133 7.77 -0.73 16.55
N SER A 134 8.47 0.07 15.74
CA SER A 134 9.68 0.78 16.17
C SER A 134 9.92 2.06 15.38
N THR A 135 10.61 3.00 16.01
CA THR A 135 11.20 4.16 15.33
C THR A 135 12.52 4.54 15.99
N LEU A 136 13.39 5.19 15.23
CA LEU A 136 14.63 5.80 15.73
C LEU A 136 14.51 7.33 15.86
N ASP A 137 13.38 7.89 15.41
CA ASP A 137 13.13 9.32 15.44
C ASP A 137 12.75 9.82 16.83
N SER A 138 12.65 11.14 16.96
CA SER A 138 12.07 11.74 18.16
C SER A 138 10.62 11.31 18.33
N VAL A 139 10.25 11.01 19.56
CA VAL A 139 8.88 10.63 19.91
C VAL A 139 8.32 11.53 20.99
N MET A 140 7.03 11.79 20.89
CA MET A 140 6.21 12.36 21.96
C MET A 140 5.06 11.38 22.23
N ILE A 141 4.90 10.97 23.48
CA ILE A 141 3.81 10.09 23.91
C ILE A 141 2.94 10.84 24.90
N THR A 142 1.62 10.84 24.69
CA THR A 142 0.65 11.40 25.61
C THR A 142 -0.31 10.33 26.11
N THR A 143 -0.79 10.48 27.35
CA THR A 143 -1.77 9.60 27.97
C THR A 143 -3.11 10.30 28.14
N LEU A 144 -4.16 9.58 28.56
CA LEU A 144 -5.48 10.15 28.89
C LEU A 144 -5.42 11.20 29.99
N ASP A 145 -4.49 11.07 30.94
CA ASP A 145 -4.28 11.99 32.03
C ASP A 145 -3.44 13.22 31.65
N GLU A 146 -3.23 13.42 30.35
CA GLU A 146 -2.42 14.51 29.75
C GLU A 146 -0.93 14.47 30.14
N ASP A 147 -0.45 13.36 30.71
CA ASP A 147 0.99 13.17 30.92
C ASP A 147 1.69 13.06 29.56
N THR A 148 2.84 13.73 29.46
CA THR A 148 3.61 13.77 28.21
C THR A 148 5.04 13.31 28.46
N LEU A 149 5.48 12.33 27.65
CA LEU A 149 6.84 11.82 27.62
C LEU A 149 7.47 12.19 26.28
N TYR A 150 8.71 12.70 26.33
CA TYR A 150 9.55 12.95 25.15
C TYR A 150 10.74 12.01 25.15
N GLY A 151 11.13 11.51 23.98
CA GLY A 151 12.26 10.60 23.84
C GLY A 151 12.82 10.57 22.43
N ILE A 152 13.85 9.76 22.24
CA ILE A 152 14.41 9.40 20.94
C ILE A 152 14.36 7.89 20.85
N GLY A 153 13.73 7.40 19.80
CA GLY A 153 13.47 5.97 19.61
C GLY A 153 12.29 5.46 20.44
N PHE A 154 11.62 4.46 19.88
CA PHE A 154 10.50 3.76 20.47
C PHE A 154 10.47 2.33 19.94
N GLU A 155 10.15 1.37 20.78
CA GLU A 155 9.84 -0.01 20.40
C GLU A 155 8.68 -0.53 21.23
N SER A 156 7.75 -1.22 20.61
CA SER A 156 6.60 -1.87 21.25
C SER A 156 6.26 -3.16 20.51
N ASP A 157 5.89 -4.18 21.26
CA ASP A 157 5.24 -5.38 20.71
C ASP A 157 3.78 -5.04 20.36
N SER A 158 3.17 -5.81 19.45
CA SER A 158 1.79 -5.59 19.00
C SER A 158 0.73 -6.27 19.88
N ASP A 159 1.13 -6.87 21.02
CA ASP A 159 0.24 -7.58 21.95
C ASP A 159 -0.51 -6.64 22.89
#